data_ece5ccf0f3aed367191292852064a97f
#
_entry.id   ece5ccf0f3aed367191292852064a97f
#
_cell.length_a   1.000
_cell.length_b   1.000
_cell.length_c   1.000
_cell.angle_alpha   90.00
_cell.angle_beta   90.00
_cell.angle_gamma   90.00
#
_symmetry.space_group_name_H-M   'P 1'
#
loop_
_entity.id
_entity.type
_entity.pdbx_description
1 polymer ?
#
loop_
_entity_poly.entity_id
_entity_poly.type
_entity_poly.pdbx_seq_one_letter_code
_entity_poly.pdbx_strand_id
1 'polypeptide(L)'
;MGYIQNFIQSITGKPRILHTSHGDFNLAKASGRKNVQKIVAQLQRTTEALTRSDMQDWRNAWQMAISVESPNRQRLYDIYRDADVDAHLSGCVEQRKGFVMARSFKIIDKNENVKDDALHYFNQAWFKQLLRLALDSIYWGHSLIELGDITTDGDGCPCFSGVKLINRKYVIPEYGRVITDLGMDWTTGIDYHQPPFT
;
A
#
# COMPACT_ATOMS: atom_id res chain seq x y z
N MET A 1 17.33 14.75 -20.64
CA MET A 1 17.55 15.08 -22.08
C MET A 1 18.94 14.72 -22.64
N GLY A 2 19.96 14.51 -21.82
CA GLY A 2 21.33 14.24 -22.29
C GLY A 2 21.60 12.85 -22.91
N TYR A 3 20.92 11.81 -22.51
CA TYR A 3 21.22 10.42 -22.93
C TYR A 3 20.84 10.12 -24.40
N ILE A 4 19.75 10.68 -24.89
CA ILE A 4 19.28 10.46 -26.27
C ILE A 4 20.16 11.23 -27.27
N GLN A 5 20.64 12.42 -26.92
CA GLN A 5 21.52 13.20 -27.78
C GLN A 5 22.90 12.56 -27.93
N ASN A 6 23.47 12.01 -26.86
CA ASN A 6 24.77 11.33 -26.92
C ASN A 6 24.69 10.01 -27.73
N PHE A 7 23.56 9.32 -27.70
CA PHE A 7 23.32 8.11 -28.49
C PHE A 7 23.22 8.42 -30.00
N ILE A 8 22.72 9.59 -30.40
CA ILE A 8 22.60 10.02 -31.80
C ILE A 8 23.96 10.46 -32.38
N GLN A 9 24.86 11.01 -31.58
CA GLN A 9 26.19 11.48 -32.03
C GLN A 9 27.21 10.35 -32.27
N SER A 10 27.02 9.17 -31.71
CA SER A 10 27.94 8.03 -31.89
C SER A 10 27.74 7.24 -33.19
N ILE A 11 26.87 7.70 -34.10
CA ILE A 11 26.45 6.96 -35.30
C ILE A 11 27.08 7.56 -36.54
N THR A 12 28.38 7.36 -36.72
CA THR A 12 29.04 7.59 -37.98
C THR A 12 29.05 6.32 -38.84
N GLY A 13 28.35 6.34 -39.97
CA GLY A 13 28.73 5.63 -41.22
C GLY A 13 28.10 4.25 -41.49
N LYS A 14 27.38 3.57 -40.60
CA LYS A 14 26.71 2.30 -40.95
C LYS A 14 25.19 2.40 -40.81
N PRO A 15 24.37 1.82 -41.70
CA PRO A 15 22.93 1.83 -41.59
C PRO A 15 22.53 1.05 -40.31
N ARG A 16 22.13 1.77 -39.27
CA ARG A 16 21.56 1.15 -38.04
C ARG A 16 20.06 1.10 -38.22
N ILE A 17 19.54 -0.12 -38.30
CA ILE A 17 18.10 -0.38 -38.25
C ILE A 17 17.71 -0.58 -36.79
N LEU A 18 16.76 0.22 -36.31
CA LEU A 18 16.14 0.04 -35.02
C LEU A 18 14.91 -0.85 -35.22
N HIS A 19 14.97 -2.06 -34.67
CA HIS A 19 13.83 -2.98 -34.63
C HIS A 19 12.95 -2.68 -33.44
N THR A 20 11.67 -2.36 -33.66
CA THR A 20 10.69 -2.08 -32.61
C THR A 20 9.39 -2.82 -32.88
N SER A 21 8.53 -2.93 -31.89
CA SER A 21 7.17 -3.46 -32.05
C SER A 21 6.31 -2.66 -33.04
N HIS A 22 6.73 -1.43 -33.39
CA HIS A 22 6.07 -0.55 -34.35
C HIS A 22 6.72 -0.57 -35.73
N GLY A 23 7.67 -1.49 -35.99
CA GLY A 23 8.38 -1.68 -37.27
C GLY A 23 9.87 -1.33 -37.21
N ASP A 24 10.50 -1.47 -38.34
CA ASP A 24 11.93 -1.25 -38.50
C ASP A 24 12.22 0.17 -39.01
N PHE A 25 13.06 0.89 -38.29
CA PHE A 25 13.40 2.28 -38.63
C PHE A 25 14.89 2.42 -38.98
N ASN A 26 15.17 2.88 -40.18
CA ASN A 26 16.55 3.19 -40.58
C ASN A 26 16.95 4.58 -40.05
N LEU A 27 17.75 4.59 -38.97
CA LEU A 27 18.18 5.81 -38.29
C LEU A 27 19.20 6.64 -39.12
N ALA A 28 19.79 6.07 -40.15
CA ALA A 28 20.66 6.81 -41.06
C ALA A 28 19.84 7.79 -41.91
N LYS A 29 18.60 7.48 -42.24
CA LYS A 29 17.70 8.34 -43.02
C LYS A 29 17.00 9.37 -42.14
N ALA A 30 16.88 10.61 -42.61
CA ALA A 30 16.18 11.68 -41.92
C ALA A 30 14.69 11.34 -41.66
N SER A 31 14.04 10.62 -42.58
CA SER A 31 12.68 10.13 -42.45
C SER A 31 12.52 9.12 -41.27
N GLY A 32 13.46 8.18 -41.13
CA GLY A 32 13.47 7.21 -40.04
C GLY A 32 13.61 7.88 -38.69
N ARG A 33 14.52 8.86 -38.56
CA ARG A 33 14.68 9.65 -37.32
C ARG A 33 13.44 10.45 -36.96
N LYS A 34 12.79 11.10 -37.96
CA LYS A 34 11.53 11.83 -37.72
C LYS A 34 10.39 10.91 -37.26
N ASN A 35 10.31 9.69 -37.81
CA ASN A 35 9.28 8.73 -37.39
C ASN A 35 9.50 8.25 -35.97
N VAL A 36 10.74 7.93 -35.59
CA VAL A 36 11.06 7.56 -34.18
C VAL A 36 10.74 8.72 -33.25
N GLN A 37 11.09 9.97 -33.59
CA GLN A 37 10.74 11.14 -32.78
C GLN A 37 9.23 11.32 -32.63
N LYS A 38 8.42 11.07 -33.66
CA LYS A 38 6.96 11.11 -33.57
C LYS A 38 6.41 10.06 -32.63
N ILE A 39 6.92 8.83 -32.72
CA ILE A 39 6.49 7.72 -31.84
C ILE A 39 6.85 8.05 -30.39
N VAL A 40 8.07 8.50 -30.12
CA VAL A 40 8.50 8.89 -28.76
C VAL A 40 7.62 10.02 -28.21
N ALA A 41 7.35 11.05 -29.01
CA ALA A 41 6.48 12.15 -28.59
C ALA A 41 5.03 11.69 -28.34
N GLN A 42 4.53 10.73 -29.13
CA GLN A 42 3.21 10.15 -28.93
C GLN A 42 3.15 9.32 -27.66
N LEU A 43 4.15 8.48 -27.39
CA LEU A 43 4.26 7.71 -26.16
C LEU A 43 4.33 8.62 -24.92
N GLN A 44 5.13 9.69 -24.98
CA GLN A 44 5.21 10.68 -23.90
C GLN A 44 3.85 11.31 -23.61
N ARG A 45 3.13 11.76 -24.65
CA ARG A 45 1.78 12.36 -24.49
C ARG A 45 0.80 11.36 -23.89
N THR A 46 0.84 10.10 -24.31
CA THR A 46 -0.03 9.05 -23.76
C THR A 46 0.30 8.80 -22.29
N THR A 47 1.57 8.72 -21.93
CA THR A 47 2.01 8.55 -20.53
C THR A 47 1.60 9.74 -19.68
N GLU A 48 1.80 10.98 -20.14
CA GLU A 48 1.37 12.18 -19.43
C GLU A 48 -0.16 12.25 -19.24
N ALA A 49 -0.93 11.83 -20.25
CA ALA A 49 -2.39 11.79 -20.16
C ALA A 49 -2.87 10.75 -19.13
N LEU A 50 -2.27 9.55 -19.12
CA LEU A 50 -2.56 8.50 -18.14
C LEU A 50 -2.24 8.99 -16.72
N THR A 51 -1.03 9.52 -16.50
CA THR A 51 -0.61 10.04 -15.19
C THR A 51 -1.56 11.14 -14.68
N ARG A 52 -2.03 12.04 -15.57
CA ARG A 52 -2.99 13.08 -15.20
C ARG A 52 -4.34 12.51 -14.79
N SER A 53 -4.83 11.49 -15.50
CA SER A 53 -6.05 10.77 -15.16
C SER A 53 -5.93 10.10 -13.80
N ASP A 54 -4.85 9.40 -13.54
CA ASP A 54 -4.60 8.70 -12.28
C ASP A 54 -4.55 9.67 -11.09
N MET A 55 -3.93 10.82 -11.26
CA MET A 55 -3.91 11.88 -10.22
C MET A 55 -5.30 12.47 -9.95
N GLN A 56 -6.13 12.61 -10.97
CA GLN A 56 -7.50 13.09 -10.80
C GLN A 56 -8.36 12.04 -10.11
N ASP A 57 -8.23 10.78 -10.48
CA ASP A 57 -8.92 9.66 -9.85
C ASP A 57 -8.55 9.54 -8.37
N TRP A 58 -7.25 9.69 -8.04
CA TRP A 58 -6.80 9.70 -6.65
C TRP A 58 -7.43 10.85 -5.85
N ARG A 59 -7.47 12.07 -6.40
CA ARG A 59 -8.09 13.23 -5.74
C ARG A 59 -9.57 13.02 -5.50
N ASN A 60 -10.29 12.50 -6.49
CA ASN A 60 -11.70 12.19 -6.37
C ASN A 60 -11.94 11.11 -5.30
N ALA A 61 -11.14 10.04 -5.30
CA ALA A 61 -11.22 8.98 -4.31
C ALA A 61 -10.92 9.49 -2.90
N TRP A 62 -9.95 10.39 -2.76
CA TRP A 62 -9.62 11.03 -1.49
C TRP A 62 -10.78 11.92 -1.00
N GLN A 63 -11.37 12.73 -1.87
CA GLN A 63 -12.54 13.57 -1.52
C GLN A 63 -13.74 12.72 -1.08
N MET A 64 -14.00 11.60 -1.76
CA MET A 64 -15.04 10.66 -1.35
C MET A 64 -14.73 10.04 0.02
N ALA A 65 -13.46 9.73 0.29
CA ALA A 65 -13.05 9.11 1.55
C ALA A 65 -13.24 10.04 2.75
N ILE A 66 -13.09 11.36 2.59
CA ILE A 66 -13.25 12.37 3.65
C ILE A 66 -14.62 13.04 3.65
N SER A 67 -15.56 12.60 2.82
CA SER A 67 -16.92 13.15 2.78
C SER A 67 -17.60 12.98 4.14
N VAL A 68 -18.17 14.08 4.66
CA VAL A 68 -18.86 14.05 5.96
C VAL A 68 -20.21 13.33 5.87
N GLU A 69 -20.91 13.48 4.74
CA GLU A 69 -22.24 12.92 4.57
C GLU A 69 -22.21 11.44 4.19
N SER A 70 -21.27 11.06 3.33
CA SER A 70 -21.16 9.69 2.77
C SER A 70 -19.70 9.29 2.61
N PRO A 71 -19.00 9.00 3.72
CA PRO A 71 -17.60 8.60 3.66
C PRO A 71 -17.47 7.24 2.95
N ASN A 72 -16.69 7.22 1.86
CA ASN A 72 -16.44 6.00 1.10
C ASN A 72 -14.96 5.90 0.74
N ARG A 73 -14.28 4.90 1.30
CA ARG A 73 -12.85 4.67 1.11
C ARG A 73 -12.51 3.58 0.10
N GLN A 74 -13.51 2.94 -0.50
CA GLN A 74 -13.30 1.78 -1.38
C GLN A 74 -12.35 2.12 -2.54
N ARG A 75 -12.67 3.19 -3.29
CA ARG A 75 -11.87 3.61 -4.44
C ARG A 75 -10.44 3.98 -4.04
N LEU A 76 -10.27 4.61 -2.89
CA LEU A 76 -8.95 4.98 -2.38
C LEU A 76 -8.11 3.73 -2.10
N TYR A 77 -8.69 2.70 -1.48
CA TYR A 77 -7.99 1.43 -1.23
C TYR A 77 -7.74 0.60 -2.48
N ASP A 78 -8.58 0.71 -3.51
CA ASP A 78 -8.29 0.10 -4.80
C ASP A 78 -7.02 0.72 -5.42
N ILE A 79 -6.91 2.04 -5.41
CA ILE A 79 -5.72 2.76 -5.89
C ILE A 79 -4.47 2.38 -5.07
N TYR A 80 -4.58 2.30 -3.74
CA TYR A 80 -3.45 1.89 -2.90
C TYR A 80 -3.02 0.44 -3.16
N ARG A 81 -3.98 -0.46 -3.39
CA ARG A 81 -3.69 -1.85 -3.75
C ARG A 81 -3.00 -1.94 -5.11
N ASP A 82 -3.44 -1.15 -6.09
CA ASP A 82 -2.81 -1.11 -7.40
C ASP A 82 -1.37 -0.57 -7.31
N ALA A 83 -1.13 0.42 -6.44
CA ALA A 83 0.22 0.91 -6.15
C ALA A 83 1.10 -0.14 -5.43
N ASP A 84 0.51 -0.98 -4.55
CA ASP A 84 1.23 -2.04 -3.82
C ASP A 84 1.70 -3.20 -4.73
N VAL A 85 1.20 -3.29 -5.95
CA VAL A 85 1.71 -4.21 -7.00
C VAL A 85 3.14 -3.85 -7.42
N ASP A 86 3.57 -2.60 -7.25
CA ASP A 86 4.95 -2.21 -7.48
C ASP A 86 5.89 -2.92 -6.49
N ALA A 87 6.73 -3.81 -7.02
CA ALA A 87 7.63 -4.64 -6.21
C ALA A 87 8.68 -3.81 -5.44
N HIS A 88 9.07 -2.64 -5.95
CA HIS A 88 10.00 -1.76 -5.25
C HIS A 88 9.33 -1.09 -4.05
N LEU A 89 8.12 -0.56 -4.24
CA LEU A 89 7.35 0.07 -3.17
C LEU A 89 7.03 -0.93 -2.06
N SER A 90 6.46 -2.09 -2.40
CA SER A 90 6.13 -3.13 -1.42
C SER A 90 7.37 -3.65 -0.71
N GLY A 91 8.50 -3.81 -1.41
CA GLY A 91 9.79 -4.16 -0.81
C GLY A 91 10.27 -3.12 0.21
N CYS A 92 10.17 -1.84 -0.09
CA CYS A 92 10.52 -0.76 0.85
C CYS A 92 9.62 -0.76 2.09
N VAL A 93 8.31 -0.98 1.92
CA VAL A 93 7.34 -1.06 3.03
C VAL A 93 7.66 -2.27 3.92
N GLU A 94 7.85 -3.46 3.35
CA GLU A 94 8.19 -4.67 4.10
C GLU A 94 9.54 -4.56 4.80
N GLN A 95 10.53 -3.94 4.18
CA GLN A 95 11.83 -3.70 4.82
C GLN A 95 11.69 -2.80 6.05
N ARG A 96 10.93 -1.72 5.97
CA ARG A 96 10.69 -0.83 7.13
C ARG A 96 9.97 -1.55 8.27
N LYS A 97 8.95 -2.36 7.97
CA LYS A 97 8.27 -3.21 8.96
C LYS A 97 9.24 -4.20 9.59
N GLY A 98 10.07 -4.85 8.76
CA GLY A 98 11.10 -5.80 9.21
C GLY A 98 12.08 -5.19 10.20
N PHE A 99 12.51 -3.94 10.00
CA PHE A 99 13.38 -3.24 10.95
C PHE A 99 12.73 -3.04 12.32
N VAL A 100 11.43 -2.72 12.36
CA VAL A 100 10.70 -2.57 13.62
C VAL A 100 10.53 -3.94 14.31
N MET A 101 10.10 -4.95 13.54
CA MET A 101 9.86 -6.29 14.06
C MET A 101 11.12 -7.02 14.55
N ALA A 102 12.29 -6.67 14.00
CA ALA A 102 13.58 -7.23 14.42
C ALA A 102 14.11 -6.59 15.71
N ARG A 103 13.54 -5.49 16.18
CA ARG A 103 13.98 -4.85 17.43
C ARG A 103 13.46 -5.59 18.64
N SER A 104 14.37 -5.82 19.61
CA SER A 104 13.96 -6.24 20.95
C SER A 104 13.23 -5.12 21.66
N PHE A 105 12.23 -5.46 22.44
CA PHE A 105 11.51 -4.53 23.31
C PHE A 105 11.54 -5.02 24.75
N LYS A 106 11.29 -4.10 25.68
CA LYS A 106 11.19 -4.39 27.11
C LYS A 106 9.84 -3.88 27.60
N ILE A 107 9.25 -4.59 28.53
CA ILE A 107 8.05 -4.14 29.22
C ILE A 107 8.49 -3.52 30.53
N ILE A 108 8.07 -2.30 30.77
CA ILE A 108 8.37 -1.57 32.02
C ILE A 108 7.06 -1.21 32.73
N ASP A 109 7.10 -1.20 34.06
CA ASP A 109 5.97 -0.72 34.86
C ASP A 109 5.99 0.84 34.98
N LYS A 110 5.02 1.38 35.71
CA LYS A 110 4.93 2.84 35.93
C LYS A 110 6.14 3.43 36.69
N ASN A 111 6.95 2.57 37.32
CA ASN A 111 8.14 2.97 38.08
C ASN A 111 9.43 2.66 37.30
N GLU A 112 9.33 2.45 35.98
CA GLU A 112 10.43 2.13 35.08
C GLU A 112 11.16 0.79 35.36
N ASN A 113 10.59 -0.08 36.20
CA ASN A 113 11.15 -1.40 36.44
C ASN A 113 10.82 -2.35 35.28
N VAL A 114 11.82 -3.09 34.84
CA VAL A 114 11.64 -4.10 33.78
C VAL A 114 10.82 -5.27 34.33
N LYS A 115 9.78 -5.68 33.58
CA LYS A 115 8.91 -6.81 33.87
C LYS A 115 9.19 -7.96 32.91
N ASP A 116 10.19 -8.76 33.24
CA ASP A 116 10.59 -9.92 32.41
C ASP A 116 9.48 -10.97 32.34
N ASP A 117 8.71 -11.16 33.42
CA ASP A 117 7.57 -12.08 33.47
C ASP A 117 6.51 -11.74 32.42
N ALA A 118 6.27 -10.43 32.22
CA ALA A 118 5.30 -9.96 31.22
C ALA A 118 5.82 -10.12 29.78
N LEU A 119 7.12 -10.11 29.57
CA LEU A 119 7.73 -10.26 28.24
C LEU A 119 7.36 -11.60 27.60
N HIS A 120 7.21 -12.66 28.40
CA HIS A 120 6.85 -13.99 27.92
C HIS A 120 5.50 -14.00 27.19
N TYR A 121 4.49 -13.25 27.68
CA TYR A 121 3.17 -13.14 27.03
C TYR A 121 3.22 -12.49 25.65
N PHE A 122 4.16 -11.57 25.41
CA PHE A 122 4.30 -10.84 24.16
C PHE A 122 5.31 -11.47 23.18
N ASN A 123 6.07 -12.49 23.62
CA ASN A 123 7.00 -13.22 22.75
C ASN A 123 6.32 -14.29 21.88
N GLN A 124 4.99 -14.36 21.91
CA GLN A 124 4.18 -15.36 21.21
C GLN A 124 3.84 -14.94 19.77
N ALA A 125 3.37 -15.92 18.97
CA ALA A 125 3.05 -15.73 17.57
C ALA A 125 1.94 -14.71 17.33
N TRP A 126 0.91 -14.69 18.20
CA TRP A 126 -0.21 -13.76 18.09
C TRP A 126 0.24 -12.30 18.16
N PHE A 127 1.20 -11.98 19.04
CA PHE A 127 1.70 -10.61 19.17
C PHE A 127 2.52 -10.18 17.95
N LYS A 128 3.33 -11.07 17.40
CA LYS A 128 4.08 -10.80 16.16
C LYS A 128 3.13 -10.50 15.00
N GLN A 129 2.04 -11.25 14.90
CA GLN A 129 1.01 -11.02 13.89
C GLN A 129 0.26 -9.71 14.13
N LEU A 130 -0.12 -9.42 15.38
CA LEU A 130 -0.72 -8.15 15.76
C LEU A 130 0.18 -6.96 15.37
N LEU A 131 1.45 -7.02 15.75
CA LEU A 131 2.42 -5.97 15.44
C LEU A 131 2.57 -5.76 13.94
N ARG A 132 2.65 -6.84 13.16
CA ARG A 132 2.72 -6.75 11.69
C ARG A 132 1.50 -6.04 11.10
N LEU A 133 0.30 -6.43 11.52
CA LEU A 133 -0.95 -5.82 11.05
C LEU A 133 -1.10 -4.36 11.53
N ALA A 134 -0.63 -4.05 12.73
CA ALA A 134 -0.61 -2.69 13.24
C ALA A 134 0.34 -1.80 12.41
N LEU A 135 1.53 -2.30 12.04
CA LEU A 135 2.49 -1.59 11.20
C LEU A 135 1.97 -1.33 9.77
N ASP A 136 1.05 -2.15 9.27
CA ASP A 136 0.39 -1.92 7.99
C ASP A 136 -0.38 -0.59 7.98
N SER A 137 -0.82 -0.10 9.15
CA SER A 137 -1.53 1.17 9.24
C SER A 137 -0.72 2.37 8.76
N ILE A 138 0.61 2.28 8.76
CA ILE A 138 1.51 3.34 8.26
C ILE A 138 1.31 3.56 6.76
N TYR A 139 1.13 2.47 6.01
CA TYR A 139 0.89 2.54 4.57
C TYR A 139 -0.60 2.76 4.24
N TRP A 140 -1.48 2.03 4.94
CA TRP A 140 -2.91 2.01 4.64
C TRP A 140 -3.74 3.07 5.39
N GLY A 141 -3.13 3.82 6.32
CA GLY A 141 -3.76 4.85 7.12
C GLY A 141 -4.39 4.35 8.41
N HIS A 142 -4.96 3.12 8.43
CA HIS A 142 -5.47 2.49 9.65
C HIS A 142 -5.42 0.96 9.54
N SER A 143 -5.54 0.28 10.68
CA SER A 143 -5.74 -1.17 10.79
C SER A 143 -6.70 -1.43 11.94
N LEU A 144 -7.91 -1.92 11.63
CA LEU A 144 -8.83 -2.44 12.63
C LEU A 144 -8.56 -3.94 12.74
N ILE A 145 -8.19 -4.37 13.94
CA ILE A 145 -7.75 -5.74 14.19
C ILE A 145 -8.71 -6.38 15.19
N GLU A 146 -9.27 -7.51 14.81
CA GLU A 146 -10.08 -8.38 15.66
C GLU A 146 -9.15 -9.35 16.37
N LEU A 147 -9.24 -9.40 17.68
CA LEU A 147 -8.59 -10.41 18.52
C LEU A 147 -9.60 -11.52 18.82
N GLY A 148 -9.19 -12.77 18.63
CA GLY A 148 -10.00 -13.92 19.00
C GLY A 148 -10.10 -14.11 20.52
N ASP A 149 -10.74 -15.20 20.93
CA ASP A 149 -10.91 -15.54 22.34
C ASP A 149 -9.56 -15.73 23.04
N ILE A 150 -9.52 -15.42 24.32
CA ILE A 150 -8.37 -15.70 25.16
C ILE A 150 -8.33 -17.20 25.44
N THR A 151 -7.24 -17.83 25.06
CA THR A 151 -6.96 -19.25 25.25
C THR A 151 -5.63 -19.40 25.98
N THR A 152 -5.29 -20.61 26.38
CA THR A 152 -3.98 -20.95 26.97
C THR A 152 -3.17 -21.77 25.96
N ASP A 153 -1.90 -21.42 25.79
CA ASP A 153 -0.97 -22.22 25.01
C ASP A 153 -0.52 -23.50 25.74
N GLY A 154 0.35 -24.29 25.11
CA GLY A 154 0.87 -25.53 25.67
C GLY A 154 1.66 -25.36 26.97
N ASP A 155 2.16 -24.15 27.24
CA ASP A 155 2.92 -23.79 28.45
C ASP A 155 2.03 -23.16 29.53
N GLY A 156 0.72 -23.13 29.32
CA GLY A 156 -0.25 -22.55 30.26
C GLY A 156 -0.33 -21.01 30.22
N CYS A 157 0.27 -20.38 29.22
CA CYS A 157 0.26 -18.93 29.07
C CYS A 157 -0.97 -18.44 28.29
N PRO A 158 -1.64 -17.35 28.76
CA PRO A 158 -2.75 -16.77 28.04
C PRO A 158 -2.28 -16.20 26.69
N CYS A 159 -3.01 -16.52 25.65
CA CYS A 159 -2.80 -16.05 24.29
C CYS A 159 -4.12 -15.82 23.58
N PHE A 160 -4.15 -14.99 22.54
CA PHE A 160 -5.32 -14.88 21.68
C PHE A 160 -5.34 -16.01 20.65
N SER A 161 -6.51 -16.64 20.49
CA SER A 161 -6.74 -17.75 19.53
C SER A 161 -6.54 -17.35 18.07
N GLY A 162 -6.61 -16.07 17.76
CA GLY A 162 -6.38 -15.51 16.43
C GLY A 162 -6.28 -14.01 16.43
N VAL A 163 -5.62 -13.50 15.40
CA VAL A 163 -5.50 -12.06 15.13
C VAL A 163 -5.88 -11.85 13.68
N LYS A 164 -6.95 -11.14 13.41
CA LYS A 164 -7.48 -10.93 12.06
C LYS A 164 -7.59 -9.45 11.75
N LEU A 165 -7.24 -9.08 10.53
CA LEU A 165 -7.48 -7.74 10.02
C LEU A 165 -8.90 -7.67 9.46
N ILE A 166 -9.70 -6.73 9.95
CA ILE A 166 -10.96 -6.37 9.32
C ILE A 166 -10.66 -5.66 7.99
N ASN A 167 -11.34 -6.08 6.93
CA ASN A 167 -11.07 -5.51 5.61
C ASN A 167 -11.33 -3.99 5.62
N ARG A 168 -10.30 -3.22 5.32
CA ARG A 168 -10.27 -1.76 5.41
C ARG A 168 -11.38 -1.06 4.61
N LYS A 169 -11.86 -1.68 3.53
CA LYS A 169 -12.96 -1.14 2.71
C LYS A 169 -14.29 -1.01 3.47
N TYR A 170 -14.46 -1.81 4.50
CA TYR A 170 -15.66 -1.83 5.33
C TYR A 170 -15.54 -0.97 6.60
N VAL A 171 -14.37 -0.43 6.86
CA VAL A 171 -14.11 0.36 8.09
C VAL A 171 -14.21 1.83 7.77
N ILE A 172 -14.96 2.55 8.61
CA ILE A 172 -15.11 4.00 8.56
C ILE A 172 -14.53 4.58 9.86
N PRO A 173 -13.21 4.82 9.88
CA PRO A 173 -12.50 5.16 11.11
C PRO A 173 -12.91 6.52 11.69
N GLU A 174 -13.41 7.44 10.87
CA GLU A 174 -13.88 8.76 11.31
C GLU A 174 -15.05 8.67 12.29
N TYR A 175 -15.88 7.63 12.14
CA TYR A 175 -17.08 7.44 12.94
C TYR A 175 -17.01 6.18 13.81
N GLY A 176 -15.90 5.45 13.78
CA GLY A 176 -15.75 4.23 14.56
C GLY A 176 -16.70 3.10 14.14
N ARG A 177 -17.02 3.01 12.84
CA ARG A 177 -18.02 2.06 12.35
C ARG A 177 -17.47 1.08 11.33
N VAL A 178 -18.07 -0.12 11.33
CA VAL A 178 -17.85 -1.16 10.32
C VAL A 178 -19.17 -1.43 9.61
N ILE A 179 -19.15 -1.31 8.28
CA ILE A 179 -20.29 -1.67 7.42
C ILE A 179 -20.16 -3.14 6.98
N THR A 180 -21.27 -3.84 6.87
CA THR A 180 -21.29 -5.25 6.43
C THR A 180 -21.43 -5.38 4.94
N ASP A 181 -21.96 -4.38 4.25
CA ASP A 181 -22.11 -4.30 2.81
C ASP A 181 -21.64 -2.93 2.32
N LEU A 182 -20.96 -2.92 1.18
CA LEU A 182 -20.40 -1.71 0.57
C LEU A 182 -21.45 -0.71 0.04
N GLY A 183 -22.69 -1.15 -0.15
CA GLY A 183 -23.85 -0.30 -0.51
C GLY A 183 -24.68 0.18 0.69
N MET A 184 -24.31 -0.21 1.90
CA MET A 184 -25.02 0.11 3.13
C MET A 184 -24.75 1.56 3.58
N ASP A 185 -25.77 2.18 4.16
CA ASP A 185 -25.59 3.47 4.83
C ASP A 185 -24.65 3.27 6.04
N TRP A 186 -23.61 4.09 6.12
CA TRP A 186 -22.62 4.02 7.19
C TRP A 186 -23.21 4.22 8.59
N THR A 187 -24.33 4.96 8.69
CA THR A 187 -25.02 5.22 9.97
C THR A 187 -25.59 3.95 10.60
N THR A 188 -25.86 2.93 9.78
CA THR A 188 -26.39 1.63 10.21
C THR A 188 -25.29 0.61 10.50
N GLY A 189 -24.01 0.99 10.29
CA GLY A 189 -22.85 0.15 10.57
C GLY A 189 -22.68 -0.16 12.06
N ILE A 190 -21.92 -1.22 12.34
CA ILE A 190 -21.59 -1.67 13.69
C ILE A 190 -20.57 -0.72 14.30
N ASP A 191 -20.88 -0.19 15.48
CA ASP A 191 -19.97 0.66 16.25
C ASP A 191 -18.97 -0.23 17.02
N TYR A 192 -17.69 -0.14 16.65
CA TYR A 192 -16.64 -0.96 17.28
C TYR A 192 -16.07 -0.35 18.56
N HIS A 193 -16.57 0.81 19.01
CA HIS A 193 -16.26 1.39 20.32
C HIS A 193 -17.23 0.93 21.41
N GLN A 194 -18.22 0.10 21.07
CA GLN A 194 -19.22 -0.41 22.01
C GLN A 194 -19.10 -1.95 22.16
N PRO A 195 -19.48 -2.50 23.33
CA PRO A 195 -19.57 -3.94 23.47
C PRO A 195 -20.43 -4.58 22.36
N PRO A 196 -20.07 -5.77 21.87
CA PRO A 196 -19.09 -6.71 22.39
C PRO A 196 -17.65 -6.53 21.89
N PHE A 197 -17.32 -5.43 21.24
CA PHE A 197 -16.03 -5.23 20.58
C PHE A 197 -14.99 -4.48 21.44
N THR A 198 -15.35 -4.08 22.65
CA THR A 198 -14.43 -3.43 23.62
C THR A 198 -14.15 -4.33 24.81
#